data_84863c1c40a86f96754e9a2b3d72067d
#
_entry.id   84863c1c40a86f96754e9a2b3d72067d
#
_cell.length_a   1.000
_cell.length_b   1.000
_cell.length_c   1.000
_cell.angle_alpha   90.00
_cell.angle_beta   90.00
_cell.angle_gamma   90.00
#
_symmetry.space_group_name_H-M   'P 1'
#
loop_
_entity.id
_entity.type
_entity.pdbx_description
1 polymer ?
#
loop_
_entity_poly.entity_id
_entity_poly.type
_entity_poly.pdbx_seq_one_letter_code
_entity_poly.pdbx_strand_id
1 'polypeptide(L)' 'MAVREYQKKRRRERIFRAAMELFRNRGFQETTATEIAKAAHVSRGTFFNYYPYKEAVLLDYGSQ' A
#
# COMPACT_ATOMS: atom_id res chain seq x y z
N MET A 1 14.90 -20.99 -2.73
CA MET A 1 13.55 -20.46 -2.98
C MET A 1 13.14 -19.47 -1.91
N ALA A 2 12.72 -18.34 -2.32
CA ALA A 2 12.45 -17.26 -1.37
C ALA A 2 10.96 -17.10 -1.12
N VAL A 3 10.40 -18.04 -0.36
CA VAL A 3 8.99 -17.97 0.01
C VAL A 3 8.69 -16.65 0.70
N ARG A 4 9.62 -16.23 1.56
CA ARG A 4 9.46 -14.97 2.29
C ARG A 4 9.42 -13.79 1.34
N GLU A 5 10.29 -13.79 0.33
CA GLU A 5 10.32 -12.70 -0.65
C GLU A 5 9.05 -12.66 -1.49
N TYR A 6 8.55 -13.84 -1.84
CA TYR A 6 7.31 -13.94 -2.57
C TYR A 6 6.15 -13.36 -1.77
N GLN A 7 6.09 -13.68 -0.48
CA GLN A 7 5.04 -13.16 0.38
C GLN A 7 5.15 -11.66 0.57
N LYS A 8 6.38 -11.14 0.67
CA LYS A 8 6.59 -9.70 0.77
C LYS A 8 6.10 -8.99 -0.47
N LYS A 9 6.41 -9.54 -1.63
CA LYS A 9 5.99 -8.93 -2.89
C LYS A 9 4.47 -8.91 -2.99
N ARG A 10 3.82 -10.02 -2.65
CA ARG A 10 2.37 -10.08 -2.71
C ARG A 10 1.71 -9.13 -1.72
N ARG A 11 2.31 -8.99 -0.54
CA ARG A 11 1.77 -8.07 0.45
C ARG A 11 1.90 -6.63 -0.02
N ARG A 12 3.03 -6.28 -0.62
CA ARG A 12 3.21 -4.94 -1.15
C ARG A 12 2.20 -4.65 -2.25
N GLU A 13 1.98 -5.61 -3.13
CA GLU A 13 1.00 -5.44 -4.20
C GLU A 13 -0.40 -5.25 -3.66
N ARG A 14 -0.74 -5.99 -2.61
CA ARG A 14 -2.05 -5.85 -1.99
C ARG A 14 -2.24 -4.46 -1.40
N ILE A 15 -1.22 -3.96 -0.72
CA ILE A 15 -1.25 -2.62 -0.16
C ILE A 15 -1.37 -1.59 -1.28
N PHE A 16 -0.59 -1.77 -2.34
CA PHE A 16 -0.61 -0.86 -3.47
C PHE A 16 -2.01 -0.79 -4.10
N ARG A 17 -2.62 -1.94 -4.33
CA ARG A 17 -3.95 -1.97 -4.93
C ARG A 17 -4.99 -1.32 -4.05
N ALA A 18 -4.92 -1.61 -2.75
CA ALA A 18 -5.86 -1.01 -1.80
C ALA A 18 -5.73 0.51 -1.81
N ALA A 19 -4.48 0.99 -1.83
CA ALA A 19 -4.24 2.42 -1.83
C ALA A 19 -4.77 3.08 -3.09
N MET A 20 -4.46 2.49 -4.25
CA MET A 20 -4.89 3.07 -5.52
C MET A 20 -6.41 3.10 -5.64
N GLU A 21 -7.07 2.06 -5.16
CA GLU A 21 -8.52 2.02 -5.19
C GLU A 21 -9.12 3.11 -4.32
N LEU A 22 -8.58 3.29 -3.12
CA LEU A 22 -9.08 4.33 -2.22
C LEU A 22 -8.80 5.71 -2.78
N PHE A 23 -7.63 5.91 -3.38
CA PHE A 23 -7.31 7.21 -3.99
C PHE A 23 -8.31 7.55 -5.08
N ARG A 24 -8.69 6.55 -5.88
CA ARG A 24 -9.62 6.77 -6.97
C ARG A 24 -11.04 7.02 -6.47
N ASN A 25 -11.46 6.27 -5.45
CA ASN A 25 -12.83 6.37 -4.96
C ASN A 25 -13.06 7.52 -3.99
N ARG A 26 -12.07 7.83 -3.17
CA ARG A 26 -12.21 8.86 -2.13
C ARG A 26 -11.36 10.09 -2.39
N GLY A 27 -10.38 9.98 -3.26
CA GLY A 27 -9.45 11.05 -3.49
C GLY A 27 -8.19 10.87 -2.64
N PHE A 28 -7.07 11.32 -3.20
CA PHE A 28 -5.78 11.15 -2.53
C PHE A 28 -5.76 11.86 -1.17
N GLN A 29 -6.22 13.09 -1.14
CA GLN A 29 -6.16 13.89 0.09
C GLN A 29 -7.04 13.30 1.19
N GLU A 30 -8.16 12.70 0.81
CA GLU A 30 -9.11 12.17 1.79
C GLU A 30 -8.73 10.80 2.31
N THR A 31 -7.79 10.12 1.66
CA THR A 31 -7.39 8.77 2.03
C THR A 31 -6.26 8.81 3.05
N THR A 32 -6.37 8.05 4.12
CA THR A 32 -5.34 7.98 5.15
C THR A 32 -4.60 6.66 5.08
N ALA A 33 -3.37 6.66 5.63
CA ALA A 33 -2.58 5.43 5.72
C ALA A 33 -3.31 4.36 6.52
N THR A 34 -4.03 4.77 7.56
CA THR A 34 -4.79 3.83 8.39
C THR A 34 -5.87 3.13 7.55
N GLU A 35 -6.56 3.89 6.70
CA GLU A 35 -7.59 3.31 5.85
C GLU A 35 -7.00 2.34 4.84
N ILE A 36 -5.85 2.69 4.28
CA ILE A 36 -5.18 1.81 3.32
C ILE A 36 -4.78 0.51 4.00
N ALA A 37 -4.16 0.60 5.17
CA ALA A 37 -3.74 -0.57 5.92
C ALA A 37 -4.92 -1.48 6.22
N LYS A 38 -6.02 -0.89 6.64
CA LYS A 38 -7.23 -1.63 6.96
C LYS A 38 -7.76 -2.38 5.74
N ALA A 39 -7.83 -1.69 4.61
CA ALA A 39 -8.32 -2.29 3.38
C ALA A 39 -7.40 -3.40 2.90
N ALA A 40 -6.11 -3.28 3.15
CA ALA A 40 -5.13 -4.29 2.75
C ALA A 40 -4.96 -5.40 3.79
N HIS A 41 -5.67 -5.30 4.91
CA HIS A 41 -5.61 -6.28 6.00
C HIS A 41 -4.22 -6.37 6.61
N VAL A 42 -3.59 -5.23 6.80
CA VAL A 42 -2.29 -5.15 7.48
C VAL A 42 -2.36 -4.07 8.54
N SER A 43 -1.39 -4.08 9.44
CA SER A 43 -1.33 -3.03 10.45
C SER A 43 -0.81 -1.73 9.82
N ARG A 44 -1.06 -0.63 10.51
CA ARG A 44 -0.55 0.66 10.07
C ARG A 44 0.98 0.64 10.01
N GLY A 45 1.61 -0.01 10.99
CA GLY A 45 3.06 -0.15 10.99
C GLY A 45 3.57 -0.92 9.79
N THR A 46 2.85 -1.97 9.42
CA THR A 46 3.23 -2.75 8.25
C THR A 46 3.13 -1.90 6.99
N PHE A 47 2.08 -1.10 6.86
CA PHE A 47 1.96 -0.20 5.73
C PHE A 47 3.21 0.69 5.64
N PHE A 48 3.61 1.30 6.75
CA PHE A 48 4.75 2.21 6.74
C PHE A 48 6.09 1.50 6.54
N ASN A 49 6.14 0.19 6.76
CA ASN A 49 7.33 -0.57 6.41
C ASN A 49 7.53 -0.66 4.90
N TYR A 50 6.43 -0.67 4.16
CA TYR A 50 6.49 -0.75 2.69
C TYR A 50 6.49 0.64 2.05
N TYR A 51 5.72 1.54 2.58
CA TYR A 51 5.58 2.90 2.05
C TYR A 51 5.71 3.88 3.20
N PRO A 52 6.86 4.56 3.33
CA PRO A 52 7.08 5.43 4.50
C PRO A 52 6.08 6.58 4.61
N TYR A 53 5.41 6.91 3.52
CA TYR A 53 4.35 7.90 3.55
C TYR A 53 3.41 7.62 2.39
N LYS A 54 2.24 8.21 2.46
CA LYS A 54 1.18 7.93 1.50
C LYS A 54 1.60 8.21 0.06
N GLU A 55 2.34 9.29 -0.14
CA GLU A 55 2.79 9.68 -1.46
C GLU A 55 3.74 8.67 -2.09
N ALA A 56 4.40 7.86 -1.27
CA ALA A 56 5.33 6.85 -1.78
C ALA A 56 4.62 5.82 -2.66
N VAL A 57 3.33 5.60 -2.42
CA VAL A 57 2.55 4.69 -3.25
C VAL A 57 2.51 5.20 -4.68
N LEU A 58 2.36 6.50 -4.86
CA LEU A 58 2.32 7.09 -6.19
C LEU A 58 3.65 6.97 -6.89
N LEU A 59 4.75 7.04 -6.15
CA LEU A 59 6.07 6.85 -6.74
C LEU A 59 6.24 5.42 -7.23
N ASP A 60 5.71 4.45 -6.50
CA ASP A 60 5.75 3.06 -6.91
C ASP A 60 4.93 2.85 -8.18
N TYR A 61 3.81 3.53 -8.29
CA TYR A 61 2.99 3.46 -9.50
C TYR A 61 3.78 3.93 -10.72
N GLY A 62 4.53 5.00 -10.54
CA GLY A 62 5.31 5.56 -11.64
C GLY A 62 6.45 4.67 -12.08
N SER A 63 6.90 3.74 -11.24
CA SER A 63 8.02 2.86 -11.56
C SER A 63 7.59 1.53 -12.16
N GLN A 64 6.31 1.30 -12.32
CA GLN A 64 5.79 0.03 -12.87
C GLN A 64 5.54 0.05 -14.36
#